data_ee261c8d3d1d537d5f57bea5809fb62e
#
_entry.id   ee261c8d3d1d537d5f57bea5809fb62e
#
_cell.length_a   1.000
_cell.length_b   1.000
_cell.length_c   1.000
_cell.angle_alpha   90.00
_cell.angle_beta   90.00
_cell.angle_gamma   90.00
#
_symmetry.space_group_name_H-M   'P 1'
#
loop_
_entity.id
_entity.type
_entity.pdbx_description
1 polymer ?
#
loop_
_entity_poly.entity_id
_entity_poly.type
_entity_poly.pdbx_seq_one_letter_code
_entity_poly.pdbx_strand_id
1 'polypeptide(L)'
;MSYQITVADTDITFPCEAAQTVLDAAETAGWSIPYSCRKGVCTTCAGGLRTGELTVRGNDTVRGPQHDVLLCQAVPCTDVEITPKRIASRRPPVRKTITATVYRIRRPTRRITLLDLRFPIGLRAPFRAGQYLTVLLPDGDSRLYSMANSPQHNDGAQLHVRTEPGGRFSDTTLATLATGDTLTVELPYGEFSLDPDSDEPVIFLATGTGFAPIKSIIEDQIARRSDRTIHLYWGARDEADLYWGDLAAHWARQQPWFRFTPVLSRPTRTWNGATGWVQHAVLHDHPDLRGRQVYACGSQQMTTEALTHFTSTAELTEDRFHSDAFVPSGDPVAPPSATARPSSMEQT
;
A
#
# COMPACT_ATOMS: atom_id res chain seq x y z
N MET A 1 9.50 -28.32 12.94
CA MET A 1 10.77 -28.19 12.18
C MET A 1 10.92 -26.70 11.85
N SER A 2 12.13 -26.18 11.95
CA SER A 2 12.46 -24.79 11.67
C SER A 2 13.55 -24.80 10.63
N TYR A 3 13.49 -23.88 9.68
CA TYR A 3 14.47 -23.68 8.62
C TYR A 3 15.22 -22.39 8.86
N GLN A 4 16.44 -22.29 8.35
CA GLN A 4 17.26 -21.09 8.41
C GLN A 4 17.08 -20.28 7.14
N ILE A 5 16.74 -18.99 7.31
CA ILE A 5 16.72 -18.01 6.24
C ILE A 5 18.00 -17.18 6.34
N THR A 6 18.75 -17.09 5.25
CA THR A 6 19.93 -16.22 5.12
C THR A 6 19.61 -15.13 4.09
N VAL A 7 19.98 -13.90 4.38
CA VAL A 7 19.88 -12.79 3.40
C VAL A 7 21.24 -12.66 2.71
N ALA A 8 21.24 -12.88 1.41
CA ALA A 8 22.46 -12.89 0.60
C ALA A 8 23.25 -11.59 0.75
N ASP A 9 24.57 -11.73 0.73
CA ASP A 9 25.55 -10.64 0.78
C ASP A 9 25.45 -9.78 2.06
N THR A 10 24.87 -10.37 3.15
CA THR A 10 24.76 -9.76 4.49
C THR A 10 25.01 -10.81 5.59
N ASP A 11 25.18 -10.36 6.84
CA ASP A 11 25.25 -11.25 8.02
C ASP A 11 23.86 -11.55 8.62
N ILE A 12 22.77 -11.21 7.90
CA ILE A 12 21.41 -11.35 8.42
C ILE A 12 20.96 -12.80 8.23
N THR A 13 20.63 -13.44 9.35
CA THR A 13 20.01 -14.76 9.39
C THR A 13 18.88 -14.80 10.42
N PHE A 14 17.84 -15.58 10.14
CA PHE A 14 16.73 -15.78 11.08
C PHE A 14 16.01 -17.12 10.86
N PRO A 15 15.44 -17.69 11.94
CA PRO A 15 14.67 -18.92 11.84
C PRO A 15 13.28 -18.67 11.21
N CYS A 16 12.77 -19.68 10.51
CA CYS A 16 11.44 -19.70 9.94
C CYS A 16 10.76 -21.05 10.26
N GLU A 17 9.63 -21.02 10.91
CA GLU A 17 8.87 -22.22 11.24
C GLU A 17 8.25 -22.85 9.97
N ALA A 18 8.01 -24.17 10.01
CA ALA A 18 7.61 -24.97 8.83
C ALA A 18 6.31 -24.52 8.12
N ALA A 19 5.44 -23.75 8.77
CA ALA A 19 4.21 -23.21 8.18
C ALA A 19 4.22 -21.67 8.10
N GLN A 20 5.34 -21.05 8.45
CA GLN A 20 5.51 -19.60 8.46
C GLN A 20 5.99 -19.11 7.10
N THR A 21 5.49 -17.96 6.65
CA THR A 21 6.05 -17.34 5.45
C THR A 21 7.38 -16.66 5.77
N VAL A 22 8.24 -16.55 4.75
CA VAL A 22 9.53 -15.83 4.88
C VAL A 22 9.33 -14.40 5.37
N LEU A 23 8.27 -13.71 4.91
CA LEU A 23 7.93 -12.36 5.35
C LEU A 23 7.57 -12.33 6.85
N ASP A 24 6.76 -13.27 7.33
CA ASP A 24 6.36 -13.32 8.73
C ASP A 24 7.51 -13.71 9.65
N ALA A 25 8.40 -14.58 9.19
CA ALA A 25 9.62 -14.95 9.90
C ALA A 25 10.57 -13.76 10.05
N ALA A 26 10.80 -13.01 8.97
CA ALA A 26 11.59 -11.77 9.00
C ALA A 26 11.01 -10.78 10.01
N GLU A 27 9.70 -10.53 9.95
CA GLU A 27 9.02 -9.61 10.87
C GLU A 27 9.15 -10.06 12.34
N THR A 28 8.97 -11.36 12.62
CA THR A 28 9.13 -11.94 13.95
C THR A 28 10.56 -11.79 14.49
N ALA A 29 11.54 -11.92 13.61
CA ALA A 29 12.97 -11.76 13.93
C ALA A 29 13.42 -10.28 14.04
N GLY A 30 12.52 -9.33 13.84
CA GLY A 30 12.84 -7.90 13.92
C GLY A 30 13.40 -7.32 12.63
N TRP A 31 13.11 -7.95 11.50
CA TRP A 31 13.47 -7.47 10.18
C TRP A 31 12.25 -7.05 9.38
N SER A 32 12.33 -5.92 8.71
CA SER A 32 11.29 -5.41 7.81
C SER A 32 11.69 -5.65 6.37
N ILE A 33 10.88 -6.40 5.65
CA ILE A 33 10.90 -6.52 4.19
C ILE A 33 9.68 -5.75 3.67
N PRO A 34 9.79 -4.91 2.62
CA PRO A 34 8.66 -4.17 2.09
C PRO A 34 7.50 -5.08 1.70
N TYR A 35 6.29 -4.74 2.11
CA TYR A 35 5.07 -5.43 1.69
C TYR A 35 3.85 -4.49 1.72
N SER A 36 2.80 -4.88 0.98
CA SER A 36 1.50 -4.22 1.00
C SER A 36 0.38 -5.23 1.26
N CYS A 37 -0.07 -5.99 0.28
CA CYS A 37 -1.30 -6.79 0.35
C CYS A 37 -1.23 -8.08 1.18
N ARG A 38 -0.07 -8.69 1.39
CA ARG A 38 0.13 -10.03 1.98
C ARG A 38 -0.69 -11.16 1.29
N LYS A 39 -1.29 -10.89 0.13
CA LYS A 39 -2.14 -11.83 -0.63
C LYS A 39 -1.49 -12.34 -1.93
N GLY A 40 -0.21 -12.02 -2.15
CA GLY A 40 0.55 -12.51 -3.30
C GLY A 40 0.18 -11.86 -4.64
N VAL A 41 -0.39 -10.65 -4.64
CA VAL A 41 -0.87 -9.99 -5.88
C VAL A 41 -0.20 -8.65 -6.18
N CYS A 42 0.27 -7.90 -5.17
CA CYS A 42 0.81 -6.55 -5.38
C CYS A 42 2.31 -6.52 -5.75
N THR A 43 3.02 -7.63 -5.67
CA THR A 43 4.46 -7.79 -5.95
C THR A 43 5.43 -6.94 -5.11
N THR A 44 4.95 -6.12 -4.17
CA THR A 44 5.79 -5.27 -3.30
C THR A 44 6.79 -6.09 -2.49
N CYS A 45 6.43 -7.32 -2.07
CA CYS A 45 7.29 -8.24 -1.34
C CYS A 45 8.13 -9.16 -2.24
N ALA A 46 8.19 -8.91 -3.56
CA ALA A 46 8.99 -9.73 -4.45
C ALA A 46 10.49 -9.60 -4.12
N GLY A 47 11.17 -10.73 -4.10
CA GLY A 47 12.62 -10.85 -3.89
C GLY A 47 13.17 -12.04 -4.66
N GLY A 48 14.49 -12.25 -4.62
CA GLY A 48 15.12 -13.41 -5.21
C GLY A 48 15.24 -14.57 -4.21
N LEU A 49 15.30 -15.79 -4.72
CA LEU A 49 15.74 -16.99 -4.06
C LEU A 49 17.08 -17.39 -4.71
N ARG A 50 18.19 -17.31 -3.96
CA ARG A 50 19.53 -17.68 -4.47
C ARG A 50 19.75 -19.19 -4.38
N THR A 51 19.45 -19.77 -3.23
CA THR A 51 19.59 -21.22 -2.98
C THR A 51 18.44 -21.75 -2.14
N GLY A 52 18.23 -23.08 -2.20
CA GLY A 52 17.20 -23.78 -1.44
C GLY A 52 15.87 -23.92 -2.18
N GLU A 53 14.83 -24.26 -1.44
CA GLU A 53 13.51 -24.60 -1.97
C GLU A 53 12.41 -23.97 -1.11
N LEU A 54 11.42 -23.36 -1.78
CA LEU A 54 10.26 -22.73 -1.19
C LEU A 54 8.97 -23.29 -1.82
N THR A 55 7.90 -23.40 -1.05
CA THR A 55 6.54 -23.52 -1.58
C THR A 55 5.89 -22.14 -1.62
N VAL A 56 5.39 -21.73 -2.78
CA VAL A 56 4.72 -20.44 -2.98
C VAL A 56 3.24 -20.66 -3.25
N ARG A 57 2.37 -19.85 -2.65
CA ARG A 57 0.90 -19.97 -2.77
C ARG A 57 0.36 -21.37 -2.40
N GLY A 58 1.06 -22.10 -1.54
CA GLY A 58 0.66 -23.38 -1.00
C GLY A 58 0.87 -24.60 -1.91
N ASN A 59 1.14 -24.42 -3.20
CA ASN A 59 1.22 -25.54 -4.15
C ASN A 59 2.42 -25.48 -5.12
N ASP A 60 2.98 -24.31 -5.40
CA ASP A 60 4.05 -24.17 -6.39
C ASP A 60 5.40 -24.29 -5.70
N THR A 61 6.15 -25.35 -5.97
CA THR A 61 7.52 -25.48 -5.50
C THR A 61 8.47 -24.71 -6.38
N VAL A 62 9.25 -23.81 -5.76
CA VAL A 62 10.24 -22.97 -6.42
C VAL A 62 11.63 -23.30 -5.88
N ARG A 63 12.60 -23.51 -6.78
CA ARG A 63 14.00 -23.80 -6.46
C ARG A 63 14.90 -22.66 -6.92
N GLY A 64 15.92 -22.34 -6.12
CA GLY A 64 16.91 -21.34 -6.50
C GLY A 64 17.87 -21.82 -7.60
N PRO A 65 18.41 -20.91 -8.45
CA PRO A 65 18.14 -19.48 -8.41
C PRO A 65 16.83 -19.08 -9.12
N GLN A 66 16.06 -18.21 -8.49
CA GLN A 66 14.80 -17.69 -9.02
C GLN A 66 14.61 -16.22 -8.64
N HIS A 67 14.06 -15.42 -9.55
CA HIS A 67 13.70 -14.02 -9.33
C HIS A 67 12.21 -13.87 -9.05
N ASP A 68 11.83 -12.71 -8.49
CA ASP A 68 10.43 -12.29 -8.28
C ASP A 68 9.58 -13.25 -7.43
N VAL A 69 10.20 -13.93 -6.47
CA VAL A 69 9.51 -14.78 -5.50
C VAL A 69 8.73 -13.91 -4.51
N LEU A 70 7.45 -14.20 -4.34
CA LEU A 70 6.57 -13.45 -3.43
C LEU A 70 6.80 -13.89 -1.98
N LEU A 71 7.67 -13.22 -1.25
CA LEU A 71 8.10 -13.60 0.10
C LEU A 71 6.96 -13.65 1.13
N CYS A 72 5.85 -12.92 0.90
CA CYS A 72 4.66 -13.00 1.73
C CYS A 72 3.82 -14.28 1.52
N GLN A 73 4.14 -15.09 0.52
CA GLN A 73 3.47 -16.35 0.17
C GLN A 73 4.47 -17.51 0.12
N ALA A 74 5.73 -17.25 0.43
CA ALA A 74 6.81 -18.24 0.34
C ALA A 74 7.03 -18.90 1.70
N VAL A 75 6.89 -20.21 1.76
CA VAL A 75 7.13 -21.05 2.94
C VAL A 75 8.35 -21.95 2.65
N PRO A 76 9.38 -21.99 3.49
CA PRO A 76 10.58 -22.76 3.24
C PRO A 76 10.33 -24.28 3.34
N CYS A 77 10.95 -25.02 2.41
CA CYS A 77 11.02 -26.49 2.43
C CYS A 77 12.42 -26.99 2.84
N THR A 78 13.44 -26.14 2.70
CA THR A 78 14.83 -26.31 3.12
C THR A 78 15.34 -25.03 3.73
N ASP A 79 16.57 -25.01 4.22
CA ASP A 79 17.29 -23.78 4.45
C ASP A 79 17.42 -23.02 3.12
N VAL A 80 17.24 -21.69 3.15
CA VAL A 80 17.19 -20.86 1.94
C VAL A 80 18.03 -19.61 2.06
N GLU A 81 18.57 -19.16 0.93
CA GLU A 81 19.23 -17.87 0.79
C GLU A 81 18.39 -16.97 -0.12
N ILE A 82 17.96 -15.81 0.41
CA ILE A 82 17.07 -14.87 -0.27
C ILE A 82 17.76 -13.55 -0.58
N THR A 83 17.26 -12.84 -1.61
CA THR A 83 17.67 -11.47 -1.97
C THR A 83 16.45 -10.56 -1.99
N PRO A 84 15.95 -10.10 -0.82
CA PRO A 84 14.85 -9.14 -0.80
C PRO A 84 15.28 -7.81 -1.41
N LYS A 85 14.36 -7.07 -2.04
CA LYS A 85 14.65 -5.73 -2.62
C LYS A 85 15.22 -4.76 -1.58
N ARG A 86 14.78 -4.86 -0.35
CA ARG A 86 15.26 -4.10 0.81
C ARG A 86 15.00 -4.89 2.07
N ILE A 87 15.92 -4.79 3.04
CA ILE A 87 15.72 -5.28 4.40
C ILE A 87 16.27 -4.26 5.39
N ALA A 88 15.56 -4.03 6.48
CA ALA A 88 15.98 -3.10 7.53
C ALA A 88 15.65 -3.66 8.91
N SER A 89 16.48 -3.35 9.92
CA SER A 89 16.16 -3.69 11.29
C SER A 89 14.95 -2.89 11.76
N ARG A 90 13.96 -3.56 12.34
CA ARG A 90 12.75 -2.93 12.84
C ARG A 90 12.11 -3.76 13.95
N ARG A 91 11.77 -3.10 15.06
CA ARG A 91 11.00 -3.75 16.12
C ARG A 91 9.67 -4.27 15.58
N PRO A 92 9.32 -5.55 15.79
CA PRO A 92 8.04 -6.11 15.35
C PRO A 92 6.86 -5.30 15.86
N PRO A 93 5.84 -5.05 15.04
CA PRO A 93 4.63 -4.38 15.49
C PRO A 93 3.85 -5.28 16.45
N VAL A 94 3.38 -4.72 17.57
CA VAL A 94 2.45 -5.41 18.45
C VAL A 94 1.05 -5.25 17.89
N ARG A 95 0.56 -6.28 17.19
CA ARG A 95 -0.80 -6.31 16.65
C ARG A 95 -1.84 -6.49 17.73
N LYS A 96 -2.99 -5.87 17.54
CA LYS A 96 -4.15 -5.98 18.41
C LYS A 96 -5.38 -6.34 17.60
N THR A 97 -6.09 -7.36 18.03
CA THR A 97 -7.44 -7.65 17.53
C THR A 97 -8.44 -6.93 18.42
N ILE A 98 -9.30 -6.10 17.82
CA ILE A 98 -10.19 -5.18 18.53
C ILE A 98 -11.59 -5.29 17.95
N THR A 99 -12.60 -5.44 18.82
CA THR A 99 -14.00 -5.21 18.44
C THR A 99 -14.26 -3.71 18.47
N ALA A 100 -14.29 -3.09 17.30
CA ALA A 100 -14.50 -1.66 17.13
C ALA A 100 -15.97 -1.35 16.85
N THR A 101 -16.49 -0.26 17.43
CA THR A 101 -17.87 0.20 17.19
C THR A 101 -17.88 1.16 16.00
N VAL A 102 -18.83 1.00 15.10
CA VAL A 102 -19.13 1.96 14.03
C VAL A 102 -19.67 3.24 14.65
N TYR A 103 -18.85 4.28 14.63
CA TYR A 103 -19.20 5.58 15.22
C TYR A 103 -19.95 6.47 14.26
N ARG A 104 -19.54 6.49 12.98
CA ARG A 104 -20.15 7.32 11.96
C ARG A 104 -19.91 6.76 10.57
N ILE A 105 -20.93 6.89 9.71
CA ILE A 105 -20.88 6.53 8.30
C ILE A 105 -21.23 7.78 7.48
N ARG A 106 -20.36 8.15 6.53
CA ARG A 106 -20.57 9.24 5.58
C ARG A 106 -20.38 8.74 4.17
N ARG A 107 -21.22 9.17 3.25
CA ARG A 107 -21.15 8.78 1.82
C ARG A 107 -20.98 10.04 0.96
N PRO A 108 -19.74 10.57 0.83
CA PRO A 108 -19.48 11.78 0.04
C PRO A 108 -19.80 11.58 -1.44
N THR A 109 -19.70 10.35 -1.94
CA THR A 109 -20.12 9.97 -3.30
C THR A 109 -20.90 8.66 -3.27
N ARG A 110 -21.51 8.28 -4.40
CA ARG A 110 -22.18 6.97 -4.52
C ARG A 110 -21.23 5.77 -4.38
N ARG A 111 -19.94 5.99 -4.60
CA ARG A 111 -18.92 4.92 -4.63
C ARG A 111 -18.00 4.92 -3.43
N ILE A 112 -18.01 5.97 -2.62
CA ILE A 112 -17.08 6.11 -1.49
C ILE A 112 -17.87 6.25 -0.19
N THR A 113 -17.55 5.38 0.75
CA THR A 113 -18.03 5.47 2.13
C THR A 113 -16.86 5.74 3.06
N LEU A 114 -16.99 6.75 3.89
CA LEU A 114 -16.08 7.04 4.99
C LEU A 114 -16.67 6.41 6.25
N LEU A 115 -15.92 5.51 6.84
CA LEU A 115 -16.31 4.74 8.01
C LEU A 115 -15.40 5.13 9.18
N ASP A 116 -15.96 5.78 10.18
CA ASP A 116 -15.27 6.11 11.41
C ASP A 116 -15.56 5.02 12.46
N LEU A 117 -14.53 4.34 12.93
CA LEU A 117 -14.59 3.32 13.97
C LEU A 117 -14.06 3.87 15.29
N ARG A 118 -14.65 3.45 16.40
CA ARG A 118 -14.13 3.70 17.76
C ARG A 118 -13.74 2.40 18.43
N PHE A 119 -12.60 2.43 19.09
CA PHE A 119 -12.16 1.33 19.96
C PHE A 119 -12.81 1.43 21.35
N PRO A 120 -12.84 0.35 22.13
CA PRO A 120 -13.35 0.36 23.49
C PRO A 120 -12.70 1.48 24.32
N ILE A 121 -13.47 2.04 25.25
CA ILE A 121 -13.01 3.15 26.10
C ILE A 121 -11.68 2.78 26.80
N GLY A 122 -10.71 3.69 26.73
CA GLY A 122 -9.37 3.50 27.28
C GLY A 122 -8.42 2.66 26.44
N LEU A 123 -8.90 2.01 25.38
CA LEU A 123 -8.03 1.27 24.47
C LEU A 123 -7.45 2.20 23.39
N ARG A 124 -6.13 2.13 23.25
CA ARG A 124 -5.39 2.78 22.17
C ARG A 124 -4.60 1.74 21.38
N ALA A 125 -4.59 1.89 20.07
CA ALA A 125 -3.82 1.03 19.17
C ALA A 125 -2.81 1.89 18.40
N PRO A 126 -1.56 1.99 18.86
CA PRO A 126 -0.52 2.74 18.17
C PRO A 126 -0.28 2.20 16.77
N PHE A 127 -0.15 3.09 15.80
CA PHE A 127 0.22 2.79 14.42
C PHE A 127 1.04 3.94 13.84
N ARG A 128 1.69 3.73 12.69
CA ARG A 128 2.34 4.78 11.92
C ARG A 128 1.42 5.27 10.82
N ALA A 129 1.50 6.57 10.52
CA ALA A 129 0.77 7.14 9.40
C ALA A 129 1.08 6.38 8.10
N GLY A 130 0.03 6.04 7.35
CA GLY A 130 0.13 5.24 6.13
C GLY A 130 -0.10 3.73 6.31
N GLN A 131 -0.12 3.22 7.55
CA GLN A 131 -0.43 1.81 7.84
C GLN A 131 -1.92 1.50 7.63
N TYR A 132 -2.23 0.21 7.51
CA TYR A 132 -3.59 -0.29 7.34
C TYR A 132 -4.02 -1.22 8.46
N LEU A 133 -5.30 -1.50 8.53
CA LEU A 133 -5.91 -2.53 9.35
C LEU A 133 -6.57 -3.59 8.48
N THR A 134 -6.80 -4.75 9.11
CA THR A 134 -7.57 -5.84 8.55
C THR A 134 -8.95 -5.89 9.20
N VAL A 135 -10.02 -5.84 8.42
CA VAL A 135 -11.38 -6.16 8.87
C VAL A 135 -11.58 -7.66 8.74
N LEU A 136 -11.82 -8.34 9.85
CA LEU A 136 -12.06 -9.77 9.90
C LEU A 136 -13.55 -10.03 9.63
N LEU A 137 -13.86 -10.91 8.68
CA LEU A 137 -15.22 -11.28 8.33
C LEU A 137 -15.64 -12.56 9.07
N PRO A 138 -16.95 -12.79 9.32
CA PRO A 138 -17.46 -13.93 10.10
C PRO A 138 -17.07 -15.30 9.56
N ASP A 139 -16.78 -15.41 8.28
CA ASP A 139 -16.40 -16.64 7.58
C ASP A 139 -14.88 -16.91 7.56
N GLY A 140 -14.11 -16.12 8.31
CA GLY A 140 -12.65 -16.23 8.38
C GLY A 140 -11.89 -15.49 7.27
N ASP A 141 -12.57 -14.91 6.27
CA ASP A 141 -11.95 -14.04 5.28
C ASP A 141 -11.70 -12.65 5.86
N SER A 142 -10.94 -11.82 5.16
CA SER A 142 -10.55 -10.51 5.66
C SER A 142 -10.43 -9.47 4.55
N ARG A 143 -10.54 -8.18 4.91
CA ARG A 143 -10.36 -7.05 4.00
C ARG A 143 -9.42 -6.03 4.60
N LEU A 144 -8.53 -5.52 3.76
CA LEU A 144 -7.48 -4.57 4.14
C LEU A 144 -7.94 -3.16 3.84
N TYR A 145 -7.82 -2.26 4.81
CA TYR A 145 -8.15 -0.84 4.64
C TYR A 145 -7.09 0.04 5.30
N SER A 146 -6.51 0.95 4.53
CA SER A 146 -5.60 1.95 5.06
C SER A 146 -6.32 2.85 6.06
N MET A 147 -5.66 3.12 7.20
CA MET A 147 -6.16 4.06 8.17
C MET A 147 -5.93 5.48 7.68
N ALA A 148 -7.02 6.24 7.55
CA ALA A 148 -7.01 7.59 7.02
C ALA A 148 -6.86 8.67 8.10
N ASN A 149 -7.01 8.33 9.37
CA ASN A 149 -6.76 9.24 10.49
C ASN A 149 -5.28 9.32 10.83
N SER A 150 -4.88 10.43 11.41
CA SER A 150 -3.55 10.63 11.97
C SER A 150 -3.30 9.71 13.18
N PRO A 151 -2.06 9.20 13.41
CA PRO A 151 -1.72 8.35 14.57
C PRO A 151 -1.94 8.99 15.94
N GLN A 152 -2.07 10.31 16.01
CA GLN A 152 -2.46 11.02 17.23
C GLN A 152 -3.88 10.67 17.69
N HIS A 153 -4.75 10.25 16.76
CA HIS A 153 -6.12 9.78 17.01
C HIS A 153 -6.18 8.26 16.94
N ASN A 154 -5.51 7.57 17.86
CA ASN A 154 -5.36 6.11 17.91
C ASN A 154 -6.35 5.40 18.84
N ASP A 155 -7.41 6.07 19.22
CA ASP A 155 -8.58 5.54 19.94
C ASP A 155 -9.70 5.07 18.96
N GLY A 156 -9.40 5.06 17.68
CA GLY A 156 -10.26 4.61 16.59
C GLY A 156 -9.53 4.56 15.27
N ALA A 157 -10.27 4.27 14.21
CA ALA A 157 -9.76 4.27 12.83
C ALA A 157 -10.79 4.90 11.89
N GLN A 158 -10.31 5.65 10.91
CA GLN A 158 -11.11 6.14 9.79
C GLN A 158 -10.72 5.36 8.53
N LEU A 159 -11.70 4.79 7.85
CA LEU A 159 -11.52 4.03 6.63
C LEU A 159 -12.22 4.72 5.46
N HIS A 160 -11.56 4.74 4.31
CA HIS A 160 -12.16 5.18 3.06
C HIS A 160 -12.43 3.95 2.20
N VAL A 161 -13.68 3.56 2.13
CA VAL A 161 -14.11 2.33 1.46
C VAL A 161 -14.73 2.67 0.12
N ARG A 162 -14.11 2.17 -0.96
CA ARG A 162 -14.71 2.20 -2.28
C ARG A 162 -15.64 0.99 -2.43
N THR A 163 -16.86 1.22 -2.90
CA THR A 163 -17.80 0.15 -3.23
C THR A 163 -17.32 -0.55 -4.51
N GLU A 164 -17.01 -1.83 -4.40
CA GLU A 164 -16.75 -2.71 -5.52
C GLU A 164 -17.97 -3.61 -5.73
N PRO A 165 -18.60 -3.59 -6.92
CA PRO A 165 -19.79 -4.41 -7.19
C PRO A 165 -19.56 -5.89 -6.88
N GLY A 166 -20.45 -6.50 -6.08
CA GLY A 166 -20.31 -7.86 -5.59
C GLY A 166 -19.29 -8.05 -4.48
N GLY A 167 -18.65 -6.97 -4.01
CA GLY A 167 -17.68 -7.01 -2.92
C GLY A 167 -18.33 -7.38 -1.59
N ARG A 168 -17.87 -8.47 -0.95
CA ARG A 168 -18.46 -9.02 0.29
C ARG A 168 -18.53 -7.99 1.43
N PHE A 169 -17.50 -7.20 1.63
CA PHE A 169 -17.53 -6.14 2.63
C PHE A 169 -18.04 -4.82 2.05
N SER A 170 -17.45 -4.34 0.97
CA SER A 170 -17.69 -2.99 0.46
C SER A 170 -19.06 -2.78 -0.19
N ASP A 171 -19.69 -3.86 -0.68
CA ASP A 171 -21.03 -3.81 -1.29
C ASP A 171 -22.09 -4.46 -0.37
N THR A 172 -21.82 -5.66 0.15
CA THR A 172 -22.80 -6.42 0.95
C THR A 172 -22.83 -5.95 2.41
N THR A 173 -21.71 -6.10 3.15
CA THR A 173 -21.69 -5.79 4.60
C THR A 173 -21.90 -4.31 4.84
N LEU A 174 -21.19 -3.46 4.11
CA LEU A 174 -21.26 -2.00 4.29
C LEU A 174 -22.62 -1.39 3.93
N ALA A 175 -23.42 -2.05 3.07
CA ALA A 175 -24.77 -1.60 2.71
C ALA A 175 -25.73 -1.71 3.88
N THR A 176 -25.56 -2.69 4.76
CA THR A 176 -26.42 -2.96 5.93
C THR A 176 -25.85 -2.40 7.23
N LEU A 177 -24.59 -1.98 7.24
CA LEU A 177 -23.90 -1.51 8.43
C LEU A 177 -24.49 -0.18 8.92
N ALA A 178 -24.76 -0.10 10.22
CA ALA A 178 -25.30 1.07 10.90
C ALA A 178 -24.38 1.58 12.01
N THR A 179 -24.59 2.83 12.42
CA THR A 179 -23.95 3.37 13.63
C THR A 179 -24.37 2.55 14.86
N GLY A 180 -23.40 2.15 15.67
CA GLY A 180 -23.59 1.28 16.83
C GLY A 180 -23.23 -0.19 16.56
N ASP A 181 -23.21 -0.64 15.31
CA ASP A 181 -22.74 -1.97 14.94
C ASP A 181 -21.26 -2.13 15.27
N THR A 182 -20.80 -3.38 15.28
CA THR A 182 -19.40 -3.69 15.60
C THR A 182 -18.71 -4.42 14.44
N LEU A 183 -17.42 -4.16 14.30
CA LEU A 183 -16.52 -4.84 13.39
C LEU A 183 -15.30 -5.34 14.17
N THR A 184 -14.87 -6.56 13.89
CA THR A 184 -13.60 -7.05 14.42
C THR A 184 -12.48 -6.62 13.46
N VAL A 185 -11.50 -5.91 13.99
CA VAL A 185 -10.36 -5.40 13.24
C VAL A 185 -9.04 -5.82 13.88
N GLU A 186 -8.02 -5.99 13.06
CA GLU A 186 -6.65 -6.24 13.54
C GLU A 186 -5.69 -5.22 12.94
N LEU A 187 -4.85 -4.62 13.78
CA LEU A 187 -3.91 -3.56 13.38
C LEU A 187 -2.67 -3.53 14.29
N PRO A 188 -1.54 -2.87 13.88
CA PRO A 188 -1.30 -2.28 12.56
C PRO A 188 -0.64 -3.25 11.57
N TYR A 189 -0.81 -2.97 10.29
CA TYR A 189 -0.12 -3.65 9.20
C TYR A 189 0.47 -2.63 8.21
N GLY A 190 1.42 -3.08 7.37
CA GLY A 190 1.94 -2.30 6.25
C GLY A 190 3.19 -1.49 6.56
N GLU A 191 3.93 -1.21 5.51
CA GLU A 191 5.21 -0.50 5.53
C GLU A 191 5.17 0.83 4.75
N PHE A 192 4.00 1.26 4.31
CA PHE A 192 3.79 2.51 3.58
C PHE A 192 3.77 3.69 4.56
N SER A 193 4.94 4.12 5.01
CA SER A 193 5.12 5.27 5.92
C SER A 193 6.36 6.05 5.54
N LEU A 194 6.36 7.35 5.79
CA LEU A 194 7.55 8.17 5.57
C LEU A 194 8.72 7.66 6.41
N ASP A 195 9.90 7.72 5.82
CA ASP A 195 11.15 7.54 6.55
C ASP A 195 11.34 8.75 7.50
N PRO A 196 11.36 8.50 8.82
CA PRO A 196 11.50 9.58 9.81
C PRO A 196 12.89 10.23 9.81
N ASP A 197 13.90 9.53 9.27
CA ASP A 197 15.29 9.98 9.28
C ASP A 197 15.68 10.69 7.97
N SER A 198 14.71 10.91 7.06
CA SER A 198 14.93 11.58 5.78
C SER A 198 14.13 12.88 5.66
N ASP A 199 14.81 13.96 5.31
CA ASP A 199 14.23 15.28 5.00
C ASP A 199 14.02 15.52 3.50
N GLU A 200 14.29 14.50 2.67
CA GLU A 200 14.14 14.62 1.22
C GLU A 200 12.71 14.99 0.82
N PRO A 201 12.55 15.83 -0.22
CA PRO A 201 11.24 16.15 -0.76
C PRO A 201 10.45 14.90 -1.17
N VAL A 202 9.15 14.90 -0.89
CA VAL A 202 8.26 13.78 -1.17
C VAL A 202 7.26 14.13 -2.25
N ILE A 203 7.06 13.19 -3.18
CA ILE A 203 5.95 13.22 -4.14
C ILE A 203 5.00 12.09 -3.79
N PHE A 204 3.74 12.45 -3.52
CA PHE A 204 2.66 11.49 -3.37
C PHE A 204 1.86 11.37 -4.66
N LEU A 205 1.60 10.12 -5.08
CA LEU A 205 0.61 9.81 -6.10
C LEU A 205 -0.54 9.04 -5.47
N ALA A 206 -1.74 9.55 -5.61
CA ALA A 206 -2.97 8.87 -5.18
C ALA A 206 -3.90 8.62 -6.36
N THR A 207 -4.62 7.49 -6.37
CA THR A 207 -5.83 7.32 -7.19
C THR A 207 -6.97 6.78 -6.34
N GLY A 208 -8.16 7.38 -6.50
CA GLY A 208 -9.33 6.99 -5.71
C GLY A 208 -9.09 7.01 -4.20
N THR A 209 -9.38 5.90 -3.52
CA THR A 209 -9.16 5.74 -2.06
C THR A 209 -7.70 5.56 -1.65
N GLY A 210 -6.76 5.51 -2.59
CA GLY A 210 -5.33 5.64 -2.29
C GLY A 210 -4.96 6.94 -1.59
N PHE A 211 -5.86 7.91 -1.59
CA PHE A 211 -5.77 9.11 -0.76
C PHE A 211 -5.81 8.81 0.75
N ALA A 212 -6.41 7.71 1.20
CA ALA A 212 -6.59 7.41 2.62
C ALA A 212 -5.27 7.34 3.42
N PRO A 213 -4.27 6.49 3.06
CA PRO A 213 -3.01 6.44 3.79
C PRO A 213 -2.20 7.73 3.64
N ILE A 214 -2.27 8.40 2.48
CA ILE A 214 -1.60 9.68 2.24
C ILE A 214 -2.19 10.78 3.11
N LYS A 215 -3.52 10.81 3.28
CA LYS A 215 -4.19 11.71 4.23
C LYS A 215 -3.65 11.52 5.65
N SER A 216 -3.55 10.27 6.11
CA SER A 216 -2.98 9.96 7.43
C SER A 216 -1.57 10.54 7.59
N ILE A 217 -0.74 10.38 6.55
CA ILE A 217 0.64 10.89 6.55
C ILE A 217 0.66 12.42 6.58
N ILE A 218 -0.13 13.09 5.75
CA ILE A 218 -0.16 14.56 5.70
C ILE A 218 -0.64 15.13 7.03
N GLU A 219 -1.70 14.57 7.63
CA GLU A 219 -2.18 15.00 8.94
C GLU A 219 -1.17 14.76 10.07
N ASP A 220 -0.39 13.67 9.99
CA ASP A 220 0.73 13.43 10.92
C ASP A 220 1.83 14.49 10.76
N GLN A 221 2.19 14.86 9.52
CA GLN A 221 3.17 15.92 9.26
C GLN A 221 2.68 17.29 9.76
N ILE A 222 1.41 17.60 9.59
CA ILE A 222 0.79 18.83 10.16
C ILE A 222 0.88 18.82 11.69
N ALA A 223 0.50 17.69 12.33
CA ALA A 223 0.53 17.56 13.77
C ALA A 223 1.95 17.64 14.36
N ARG A 224 2.95 17.14 13.63
CA ARG A 224 4.38 17.24 13.98
C ARG A 224 5.00 18.61 13.67
N ARG A 225 4.28 19.50 12.98
CA ARG A 225 4.80 20.78 12.48
C ARG A 225 6.04 20.58 11.60
N SER A 226 5.99 19.57 10.74
CA SER A 226 7.03 19.29 9.77
C SER A 226 7.12 20.42 8.74
N ASP A 227 8.30 20.66 8.22
CA ASP A 227 8.58 21.58 7.10
C ASP A 227 9.04 20.84 5.83
N ARG A 228 9.01 19.49 5.87
CA ARG A 228 9.37 18.63 4.75
C ARG A 228 8.52 18.94 3.53
N THR A 229 9.16 19.26 2.42
CA THR A 229 8.44 19.58 1.18
C THR A 229 7.68 18.38 0.64
N ILE A 230 6.36 18.53 0.47
CA ILE A 230 5.46 17.47 -0.02
C ILE A 230 4.62 18.01 -1.18
N HIS A 231 4.54 17.24 -2.27
CA HIS A 231 3.64 17.50 -3.39
C HIS A 231 2.71 16.28 -3.59
N LEU A 232 1.40 16.48 -3.39
CA LEU A 232 0.38 15.47 -3.64
C LEU A 232 -0.22 15.66 -5.04
N TYR A 233 -0.14 14.61 -5.85
CA TYR A 233 -0.92 14.43 -7.07
C TYR A 233 -2.04 13.42 -6.81
N TRP A 234 -3.28 13.86 -6.95
CA TRP A 234 -4.43 12.98 -6.74
C TRP A 234 -5.23 12.82 -8.02
N GLY A 235 -5.12 11.63 -8.63
CA GLY A 235 -5.80 11.25 -9.86
C GLY A 235 -7.22 10.75 -9.60
N ALA A 236 -8.17 11.26 -10.37
CA ALA A 236 -9.55 10.81 -10.38
C ALA A 236 -10.09 10.73 -11.82
N ARG A 237 -11.27 10.12 -12.02
CA ARG A 237 -11.92 10.14 -13.32
C ARG A 237 -12.56 11.49 -13.60
N ASP A 238 -13.33 11.97 -12.65
CA ASP A 238 -14.03 13.25 -12.67
C ASP A 238 -13.89 13.98 -11.32
N GLU A 239 -14.38 15.23 -11.23
CA GLU A 239 -14.27 16.04 -10.01
C GLU A 239 -14.98 15.41 -8.80
N ALA A 240 -16.10 14.73 -9.01
CA ALA A 240 -16.85 14.12 -7.91
C ALA A 240 -16.08 12.98 -7.24
N ASP A 241 -15.18 12.32 -7.97
CA ASP A 241 -14.30 11.27 -7.43
C ASP A 241 -13.16 11.83 -6.54
N LEU A 242 -12.89 13.15 -6.57
CA LEU A 242 -12.02 13.86 -5.62
C LEU A 242 -12.78 14.20 -4.33
N TYR A 243 -13.37 13.20 -3.70
CA TYR A 243 -14.38 13.32 -2.64
C TYR A 243 -13.97 14.14 -1.39
N TRP A 244 -12.69 14.48 -1.24
CA TRP A 244 -12.10 15.37 -0.25
C TRP A 244 -11.04 16.31 -0.86
N GLY A 245 -11.20 16.67 -2.12
CA GLY A 245 -10.33 17.61 -2.83
C GLY A 245 -10.25 18.96 -2.12
N ASP A 246 -11.37 19.45 -1.58
CA ASP A 246 -11.40 20.69 -0.79
C ASP A 246 -10.52 20.64 0.46
N LEU A 247 -10.43 19.47 1.13
CA LEU A 247 -9.53 19.29 2.27
C LEU A 247 -8.07 19.40 1.85
N ALA A 248 -7.67 18.73 0.76
CA ALA A 248 -6.31 18.80 0.24
C ALA A 248 -5.96 20.24 -0.22
N ALA A 249 -6.90 20.92 -0.89
CA ALA A 249 -6.76 22.32 -1.27
C ALA A 249 -6.66 23.27 -0.06
N HIS A 250 -7.40 22.95 1.02
CA HIS A 250 -7.29 23.70 2.28
C HIS A 250 -5.89 23.57 2.88
N TRP A 251 -5.34 22.36 2.97
CA TRP A 251 -3.96 22.17 3.45
C TRP A 251 -2.94 22.91 2.60
N ALA A 252 -3.07 22.89 1.27
CA ALA A 252 -2.16 23.60 0.38
C ALA A 252 -2.18 25.14 0.60
N ARG A 253 -3.30 25.70 1.07
CA ARG A 253 -3.37 27.11 1.47
C ARG A 253 -2.78 27.39 2.84
N GLN A 254 -2.81 26.43 3.76
CA GLN A 254 -2.39 26.61 5.16
C GLN A 254 -0.93 26.22 5.41
N GLN A 255 -0.38 25.30 4.61
CA GLN A 255 0.93 24.72 4.81
C GLN A 255 1.88 25.11 3.67
N PRO A 256 2.87 25.99 3.88
CA PRO A 256 3.80 26.44 2.84
C PRO A 256 4.62 25.31 2.21
N TRP A 257 4.85 24.22 2.97
CA TRP A 257 5.61 23.04 2.55
C TRP A 257 4.78 22.04 1.74
N PHE A 258 3.44 22.23 1.66
CA PHE A 258 2.54 21.29 0.99
C PHE A 258 1.95 21.87 -0.29
N ARG A 259 2.00 21.10 -1.38
CA ARG A 259 1.36 21.40 -2.66
C ARG A 259 0.36 20.31 -3.02
N PHE A 260 -0.71 20.68 -3.72
CA PHE A 260 -1.74 19.77 -4.20
C PHE A 260 -2.05 20.03 -5.67
N THR A 261 -1.96 18.98 -6.48
CA THR A 261 -2.34 18.97 -7.90
C THR A 261 -3.41 17.89 -8.13
N PRO A 262 -4.70 18.25 -8.26
CA PRO A 262 -5.72 17.34 -8.71
C PRO A 262 -5.55 17.06 -10.21
N VAL A 263 -5.70 15.76 -10.61
CA VAL A 263 -5.53 15.34 -12.00
C VAL A 263 -6.76 14.55 -12.44
N LEU A 264 -7.44 14.98 -13.53
CA LEU A 264 -8.62 14.30 -14.03
C LEU A 264 -8.37 13.59 -15.36
N SER A 265 -8.72 12.30 -15.42
CA SER A 265 -8.61 11.54 -16.67
C SER A 265 -9.81 11.70 -17.61
N ARG A 266 -10.94 12.19 -17.09
CA ARG A 266 -12.18 12.48 -17.84
C ARG A 266 -12.78 13.81 -17.39
N PRO A 267 -12.06 14.93 -17.60
CA PRO A 267 -12.50 16.24 -17.11
C PRO A 267 -13.74 16.72 -17.84
N THR A 268 -14.53 17.54 -17.15
CA THR A 268 -15.56 18.35 -17.81
C THR A 268 -14.94 19.50 -18.60
N ARG A 269 -15.72 20.16 -19.47
CA ARG A 269 -15.24 21.31 -20.26
C ARG A 269 -14.87 22.52 -19.38
N THR A 270 -15.37 22.58 -18.17
CA THR A 270 -15.10 23.65 -17.20
C THR A 270 -13.86 23.41 -16.34
N TRP A 271 -13.25 22.24 -16.44
CA TRP A 271 -12.04 21.91 -15.70
C TRP A 271 -10.81 22.63 -16.24
N ASN A 272 -10.12 23.37 -15.37
CA ASN A 272 -8.91 24.13 -15.71
C ASN A 272 -7.63 23.58 -15.06
N GLY A 273 -7.72 22.43 -14.37
CA GLY A 273 -6.59 21.77 -13.72
C GLY A 273 -5.86 20.78 -14.63
N ALA A 274 -4.95 20.01 -14.05
CA ALA A 274 -4.20 18.98 -14.76
C ALA A 274 -5.12 17.86 -15.27
N THR A 275 -4.80 17.31 -16.45
CA THR A 275 -5.59 16.28 -17.12
C THR A 275 -4.73 15.08 -17.49
N GLY A 276 -5.36 13.91 -17.68
CA GLY A 276 -4.70 12.67 -18.07
C GLY A 276 -4.38 11.76 -16.85
N TRP A 277 -3.26 11.07 -16.93
CA TRP A 277 -2.82 10.14 -15.89
C TRP A 277 -1.92 10.84 -14.87
N VAL A 278 -2.09 10.50 -13.61
CA VAL A 278 -1.40 11.16 -12.49
C VAL A 278 0.12 11.09 -12.59
N GLN A 279 0.68 9.98 -13.06
CA GLN A 279 2.12 9.81 -13.26
C GLN A 279 2.68 10.73 -14.37
N HIS A 280 1.90 11.04 -15.40
CA HIS A 280 2.30 11.98 -16.45
C HIS A 280 2.31 13.43 -15.94
N ALA A 281 1.36 13.79 -15.07
CA ALA A 281 1.37 15.10 -14.44
C ALA A 281 2.61 15.30 -13.53
N VAL A 282 3.04 14.24 -12.84
CA VAL A 282 4.31 14.29 -12.07
C VAL A 282 5.50 14.53 -12.99
N LEU A 283 5.63 13.77 -14.09
CA LEU A 283 6.76 13.94 -15.03
C LEU A 283 6.76 15.30 -15.73
N HIS A 284 5.59 15.87 -15.97
CA HIS A 284 5.48 17.22 -16.53
C HIS A 284 6.06 18.27 -15.56
N ASP A 285 5.73 18.19 -14.28
CA ASP A 285 6.15 19.16 -13.27
C ASP A 285 7.56 18.86 -12.70
N HIS A 286 7.94 17.58 -12.72
CA HIS A 286 9.21 17.06 -12.18
C HIS A 286 9.86 16.10 -13.21
N PRO A 287 10.51 16.62 -14.25
CA PRO A 287 11.19 15.77 -15.25
C PRO A 287 12.44 15.09 -14.68
N ASP A 288 12.92 15.49 -13.53
CA ASP A 288 14.03 14.90 -12.78
C ASP A 288 13.58 14.64 -11.33
N LEU A 289 13.64 13.37 -10.91
CA LEU A 289 13.23 12.92 -9.58
C LEU A 289 14.41 12.55 -8.67
N ARG A 290 15.64 12.81 -9.07
CA ARG A 290 16.82 12.62 -8.21
C ARG A 290 16.68 13.39 -6.90
N GLY A 291 17.08 12.74 -5.79
CA GLY A 291 16.98 13.32 -4.44
C GLY A 291 15.56 13.52 -3.94
N ARG A 292 14.58 12.82 -4.51
CA ARG A 292 13.19 12.81 -4.07
C ARG A 292 12.78 11.39 -3.66
N GLN A 293 11.79 11.31 -2.79
CA GLN A 293 11.08 10.06 -2.50
C GLN A 293 9.70 10.10 -3.13
N VAL A 294 9.28 9.00 -3.72
CA VAL A 294 7.96 8.86 -4.33
C VAL A 294 7.15 7.82 -3.58
N TYR A 295 5.93 8.18 -3.21
CA TYR A 295 4.98 7.30 -2.53
C TYR A 295 3.70 7.22 -3.36
N ALA A 296 3.43 6.05 -3.95
CA ALA A 296 2.28 5.82 -4.82
C ALA A 296 1.26 4.88 -4.18
N CYS A 297 0.00 5.32 -4.05
CA CYS A 297 -1.08 4.51 -3.50
C CYS A 297 -2.34 4.57 -4.37
N GLY A 298 -2.89 3.41 -4.68
CA GLY A 298 -4.10 3.28 -5.51
C GLY A 298 -4.08 2.04 -6.39
N SER A 299 -4.55 2.13 -7.64
CA SER A 299 -4.61 0.97 -8.53
C SER A 299 -3.22 0.39 -8.83
N GLN A 300 -3.12 -0.94 -8.91
CA GLN A 300 -1.89 -1.62 -9.26
C GLN A 300 -1.31 -1.13 -10.60
N GLN A 301 -2.18 -0.91 -11.60
CA GLN A 301 -1.74 -0.37 -12.89
C GLN A 301 -1.01 0.97 -12.71
N MET A 302 -1.59 1.92 -11.97
CA MET A 302 -0.98 3.23 -11.74
C MET A 302 0.37 3.10 -11.02
N THR A 303 0.48 2.28 -9.97
CA THR A 303 1.74 2.14 -9.22
C THR A 303 2.83 1.48 -10.06
N THR A 304 2.50 0.48 -10.89
CA THR A 304 3.44 -0.19 -11.78
C THR A 304 3.92 0.73 -12.91
N GLU A 305 3.00 1.43 -13.58
CA GLU A 305 3.34 2.38 -14.64
C GLU A 305 4.17 3.55 -14.10
N ALA A 306 3.83 4.08 -12.91
CA ALA A 306 4.60 5.15 -12.27
C ALA A 306 6.03 4.70 -11.98
N LEU A 307 6.24 3.52 -11.37
CA LEU A 307 7.58 2.96 -11.15
C LEU A 307 8.37 2.88 -12.45
N THR A 308 7.79 2.23 -13.48
CA THR A 308 8.46 2.05 -14.77
C THR A 308 8.85 3.37 -15.42
N HIS A 309 7.93 4.33 -15.48
CA HIS A 309 8.22 5.63 -16.12
C HIS A 309 9.25 6.44 -15.32
N PHE A 310 9.13 6.49 -13.99
CA PHE A 310 10.01 7.31 -13.17
C PHE A 310 11.45 6.79 -13.13
N THR A 311 11.62 5.47 -13.15
CA THR A 311 12.97 4.86 -13.20
C THR A 311 13.60 4.94 -14.58
N SER A 312 12.79 4.84 -15.65
CA SER A 312 13.31 4.84 -17.02
C SER A 312 13.52 6.24 -17.61
N THR A 313 12.81 7.28 -17.13
CA THR A 313 12.82 8.60 -17.78
C THR A 313 13.10 9.78 -16.85
N ALA A 314 13.05 9.60 -15.53
CA ALA A 314 13.19 10.70 -14.56
C ALA A 314 14.23 10.43 -13.47
N GLU A 315 15.19 9.53 -13.71
CA GLU A 315 16.33 9.26 -12.84
C GLU A 315 15.96 8.86 -11.39
N LEU A 316 14.74 8.36 -11.15
CA LEU A 316 14.36 7.82 -9.85
C LEU A 316 14.97 6.43 -9.67
N THR A 317 15.60 6.17 -8.54
CA THR A 317 16.05 4.82 -8.18
C THR A 317 14.93 4.01 -7.53
N GLU A 318 14.90 2.69 -7.73
CA GLU A 318 13.81 1.83 -7.23
C GLU A 318 13.67 1.87 -5.70
N ASP A 319 14.75 2.03 -4.96
CA ASP A 319 14.76 2.14 -3.49
C ASP A 319 14.06 3.41 -2.98
N ARG A 320 13.90 4.41 -3.84
CA ARG A 320 13.20 5.68 -3.57
C ARG A 320 11.71 5.63 -3.94
N PHE A 321 11.24 4.54 -4.53
CA PHE A 321 9.84 4.35 -4.89
C PHE A 321 9.15 3.42 -3.88
N HIS A 322 8.15 3.94 -3.20
CA HIS A 322 7.34 3.22 -2.21
C HIS A 322 5.91 3.10 -2.73
N SER A 323 5.34 1.91 -2.72
CA SER A 323 3.98 1.71 -3.22
C SER A 323 3.10 0.89 -2.28
N ASP A 324 1.82 1.25 -2.25
CA ASP A 324 0.74 0.47 -1.65
C ASP A 324 -0.37 0.30 -2.69
N ALA A 325 -0.28 -0.80 -3.45
CA ALA A 325 -1.21 -1.08 -4.54
C ALA A 325 -2.48 -1.74 -4.02
N PHE A 326 -3.63 -1.14 -4.32
CA PHE A 326 -4.93 -1.70 -4.01
C PHE A 326 -5.33 -2.71 -5.09
N VAL A 327 -5.51 -3.95 -4.64
CA VAL A 327 -5.94 -5.06 -5.49
C VAL A 327 -7.29 -5.58 -4.99
N PRO A 328 -8.24 -5.88 -5.88
CA PRO A 328 -9.48 -6.52 -5.48
C PRO A 328 -9.20 -7.83 -4.73
N SER A 329 -9.94 -8.08 -3.67
CA SER A 329 -9.88 -9.36 -2.93
C SER A 329 -10.69 -10.41 -3.71
N GLY A 330 -10.15 -10.87 -4.83
CA GLY A 330 -10.61 -12.01 -5.62
C GLY A 330 -9.53 -13.08 -5.68
N ASP A 331 -9.77 -14.18 -6.38
CA ASP A 331 -8.74 -15.18 -6.65
C ASP A 331 -7.51 -14.52 -7.28
N PRO A 332 -6.29 -14.95 -6.93
CA PRO A 332 -5.07 -14.37 -7.46
C PRO A 332 -5.11 -14.42 -9.00
N VAL A 333 -5.02 -13.27 -9.64
CA VAL A 333 -4.83 -13.22 -11.09
C VAL A 333 -3.46 -13.83 -11.38
N ALA A 334 -3.43 -14.88 -12.19
CA ALA A 334 -2.18 -15.46 -12.66
C ALA A 334 -1.31 -14.36 -13.29
N PRO A 335 0.01 -14.35 -13.05
CA PRO A 335 0.90 -13.40 -13.72
C PRO A 335 0.74 -13.55 -15.23
N PRO A 336 0.83 -12.47 -16.02
CA PRO A 336 0.81 -12.58 -17.48
C PRO A 336 1.93 -13.54 -17.89
N SER A 337 1.57 -14.61 -18.59
CA SER A 337 2.52 -15.58 -19.12
C SER A 337 3.51 -14.85 -20.03
N ALA A 338 4.80 -14.92 -19.71
CA ALA A 338 5.89 -14.43 -20.53
C ALA A 338 6.07 -15.35 -21.76
N THR A 339 5.10 -15.36 -22.69
CA THR A 339 5.25 -16.03 -24.00
C THR A 339 4.36 -15.35 -25.02
N ALA A 340 4.90 -14.33 -25.66
CA ALA A 340 4.60 -14.03 -27.07
C ALA A 340 5.86 -13.37 -27.67
N ARG A 341 6.81 -14.19 -28.08
CA ARG A 341 7.75 -13.77 -29.12
C ARG A 341 6.92 -13.51 -30.39
N PRO A 342 7.09 -12.37 -31.08
CA PRO A 342 6.49 -12.21 -32.38
C PRO A 342 7.15 -13.23 -33.34
N SER A 343 6.33 -14.06 -33.93
CA SER A 343 6.73 -14.92 -35.05
C SER A 343 7.24 -14.02 -36.19
N SER A 344 8.49 -14.26 -36.60
CA SER A 344 9.10 -13.74 -37.78
C SER A 344 8.17 -14.04 -39.00
N MET A 345 7.70 -12.97 -39.64
CA MET A 345 7.12 -13.09 -40.97
C MET A 345 8.23 -13.49 -41.93
N GLU A 346 8.19 -14.73 -42.42
CA GLU A 346 8.88 -15.16 -43.64
C GLU A 346 8.27 -14.41 -44.84
N GLN A 347 9.14 -13.74 -45.57
CA GLN A 347 8.87 -13.21 -46.89
C GLN A 347 8.83 -14.36 -47.89
N THR A 348 7.80 -14.43 -48.67
CA THR A 348 7.82 -14.91 -50.06
C THR A 348 6.94 -14.00 -50.90
#